data_bd717589ee75e4acf8fb54812ca559c8
#
_entry.id   bd717589ee75e4acf8fb54812ca559c8
#
_cell.length_a   1.000
_cell.length_b   1.000
_cell.length_c   1.000
_cell.angle_alpha   90.00
_cell.angle_beta   90.00
_cell.angle_gamma   90.00
#
_symmetry.space_group_name_H-M   'P 1'
#
loop_
_entity.id
_entity.type
_entity.pdbx_description
1 polymer ?
#
loop_
_entity_poly.entity_id
_entity_poly.type
_entity_poly.pdbx_seq_one_letter_code
_entity_poly.pdbx_strand_id
1 'polypeptide(L)'
;MDEETLKKVCEEFRKVEGPASFYDVALEIVDAHPLQASIIILAVWNTGRFRFIASDTQNLLDLQKAIEESKPLFEKVRGKDFKTVNFDEIGDAVKQIYSILSKVKGVEYTGASKVMHLLNKELFVMWDTDIRDEYDYYVTGEDYFKFLKEMQEMFKDVEWNMPNKTFAKAIDEYNQVTITIPKRPKRKVKK
;
A
#
# COMPACT_ATOMS: atom_id res chain seq x y z
N MET A 1 -3.70 -5.88 20.49
CA MET A 1 -4.81 -6.29 19.56
C MET A 1 -4.73 -7.80 19.40
N ASP A 2 -5.84 -8.48 19.18
CA ASP A 2 -5.87 -9.92 18.88
C ASP A 2 -6.33 -10.19 17.44
N GLU A 3 -6.14 -11.44 16.98
CA GLU A 3 -6.48 -11.87 15.63
C GLU A 3 -7.99 -11.74 15.32
N GLU A 4 -8.84 -12.06 16.30
CA GLU A 4 -10.30 -12.01 16.11
C GLU A 4 -10.79 -10.58 15.87
N THR A 5 -10.24 -9.62 16.61
CA THR A 5 -10.53 -8.20 16.44
C THR A 5 -10.07 -7.73 15.05
N LEU A 6 -8.86 -8.10 14.61
CA LEU A 6 -8.36 -7.72 13.28
C LEU A 6 -9.22 -8.35 12.16
N LYS A 7 -9.65 -9.60 12.30
CA LYS A 7 -10.59 -10.25 11.34
C LYS A 7 -11.92 -9.51 11.25
N LYS A 8 -12.51 -9.11 12.37
CA LYS A 8 -13.76 -8.33 12.39
C LYS A 8 -13.60 -6.99 11.66
N VAL A 9 -12.49 -6.32 11.86
CA VAL A 9 -12.20 -5.05 11.16
C VAL A 9 -12.06 -5.27 9.65
N CYS A 10 -11.40 -6.34 9.22
CA CYS A 10 -11.32 -6.69 7.80
C CYS A 10 -12.71 -7.00 7.19
N GLU A 11 -13.61 -7.63 7.94
CA GLU A 11 -14.99 -7.84 7.49
C GLU A 11 -15.78 -6.53 7.38
N GLU A 12 -15.56 -5.62 8.33
CA GLU A 12 -16.15 -4.27 8.27
C GLU A 12 -15.66 -3.49 7.06
N PHE A 13 -14.35 -3.51 6.79
CA PHE A 13 -13.77 -2.92 5.58
C PHE A 13 -14.47 -3.44 4.32
N ARG A 14 -14.65 -4.77 4.20
CA ARG A 14 -15.31 -5.39 3.06
C ARG A 14 -16.77 -4.96 2.89
N LYS A 15 -17.49 -4.72 3.98
CA LYS A 15 -18.88 -4.22 3.94
C LYS A 15 -18.97 -2.79 3.40
N VAL A 16 -17.96 -1.96 3.71
CA VAL A 16 -17.92 -0.54 3.30
C VAL A 16 -17.39 -0.36 1.88
N GLU A 17 -16.27 -1.02 1.56
CA GLU A 17 -15.56 -0.86 0.28
C GLU A 17 -16.06 -1.81 -0.82
N GLY A 18 -16.75 -2.89 -0.44
CA GLY A 18 -17.19 -3.93 -1.38
C GLY A 18 -16.07 -4.90 -1.78
N PRO A 19 -16.29 -5.68 -2.83
CA PRO A 19 -15.29 -6.64 -3.33
C PRO A 19 -14.09 -5.93 -3.94
N ALA A 20 -12.90 -6.44 -3.64
CA ALA A 20 -11.62 -5.89 -4.11
C ALA A 20 -11.21 -6.43 -5.51
N SER A 21 -12.17 -6.62 -6.43
CA SER A 21 -11.96 -7.32 -7.71
C SER A 21 -10.83 -6.74 -8.57
N PHE A 22 -10.63 -5.41 -8.57
CA PHE A 22 -9.51 -4.82 -9.30
C PHE A 22 -8.15 -5.08 -8.62
N TYR A 23 -8.13 -5.19 -7.30
CA TYR A 23 -6.93 -5.59 -6.58
C TYR A 23 -6.57 -7.04 -6.88
N ASP A 24 -7.56 -7.94 -6.88
CA ASP A 24 -7.36 -9.34 -7.21
C ASP A 24 -6.82 -9.50 -8.64
N VAL A 25 -7.41 -8.82 -9.62
CA VAL A 25 -6.92 -8.80 -11.02
C VAL A 25 -5.49 -8.26 -11.09
N ALA A 26 -5.17 -7.18 -10.37
CA ALA A 26 -3.82 -6.63 -10.36
C ALA A 26 -2.80 -7.62 -9.79
N LEU A 27 -3.16 -8.36 -8.72
CA LEU A 27 -2.31 -9.40 -8.14
C LEU A 27 -2.09 -10.59 -9.08
N GLU A 28 -3.09 -10.97 -9.88
CA GLU A 28 -2.97 -12.06 -10.84
C GLU A 28 -1.95 -11.76 -11.96
N ILE A 29 -1.81 -10.49 -12.34
CA ILE A 29 -0.97 -10.11 -13.47
C ILE A 29 0.37 -9.47 -13.06
N VAL A 30 0.60 -9.15 -11.79
CA VAL A 30 1.72 -8.30 -11.35
C VAL A 30 3.09 -8.87 -11.70
N ASP A 31 3.27 -10.17 -11.63
CA ASP A 31 4.57 -10.81 -11.91
C ASP A 31 4.95 -10.69 -13.40
N ALA A 32 3.99 -10.84 -14.30
CA ALA A 32 4.20 -10.75 -15.75
C ALA A 32 4.09 -9.30 -16.27
N HIS A 33 3.24 -8.49 -15.63
CA HIS A 33 2.85 -7.18 -16.13
C HIS A 33 2.82 -6.11 -15.00
N PRO A 34 3.95 -5.83 -14.33
CA PRO A 34 3.99 -4.95 -13.16
C PRO A 34 3.51 -3.52 -13.43
N LEU A 35 3.76 -2.99 -14.63
CA LEU A 35 3.27 -1.66 -15.02
C LEU A 35 1.73 -1.65 -15.11
N GLN A 36 1.13 -2.61 -15.83
CA GLN A 36 -0.31 -2.68 -16.01
C GLN A 36 -1.02 -2.91 -14.67
N ALA A 37 -0.48 -3.79 -13.84
CA ALA A 37 -0.98 -4.02 -12.49
C ALA A 37 -0.92 -2.74 -11.63
N SER A 38 0.17 -1.98 -11.71
CA SER A 38 0.31 -0.69 -11.03
C SER A 38 -0.69 0.34 -11.54
N ILE A 39 -0.94 0.41 -12.84
CA ILE A 39 -1.97 1.29 -13.43
C ILE A 39 -3.35 0.96 -12.86
N ILE A 40 -3.72 -0.31 -12.78
CA ILE A 40 -5.02 -0.75 -12.23
C ILE A 40 -5.17 -0.26 -10.79
N ILE A 41 -4.18 -0.51 -9.93
CA ILE A 41 -4.24 -0.10 -8.52
C ILE A 41 -4.29 1.42 -8.35
N LEU A 42 -3.48 2.15 -9.10
CA LEU A 42 -3.47 3.62 -9.04
C LEU A 42 -4.79 4.21 -9.55
N ALA A 43 -5.39 3.64 -10.59
CA ALA A 43 -6.68 4.08 -11.11
C ALA A 43 -7.82 3.92 -10.09
N VAL A 44 -7.76 2.89 -9.24
CA VAL A 44 -8.81 2.60 -8.24
C VAL A 44 -8.54 3.29 -6.91
N TRP A 45 -7.30 3.24 -6.43
CA TRP A 45 -6.98 3.67 -5.07
C TRP A 45 -6.16 4.96 -4.97
N ASN A 46 -5.83 5.59 -6.12
CA ASN A 46 -5.13 6.87 -6.20
C ASN A 46 -5.80 7.81 -7.21
N THR A 47 -7.12 7.75 -7.32
CA THR A 47 -7.92 8.37 -8.38
C THR A 47 -7.65 9.87 -8.56
N GLY A 48 -7.48 10.61 -7.47
CA GLY A 48 -7.21 12.04 -7.50
C GLY A 48 -5.90 12.40 -8.21
N ARG A 49 -4.90 11.51 -8.15
CA ARG A 49 -3.57 11.70 -8.75
C ARG A 49 -3.41 10.93 -10.06
N PHE A 50 -4.07 9.80 -10.19
CA PHE A 50 -3.99 8.95 -11.40
C PHE A 50 -4.31 9.71 -12.69
N ARG A 51 -5.16 10.75 -12.63
CA ARG A 51 -5.43 11.62 -13.80
C ARG A 51 -4.17 12.16 -14.48
N PHE A 52 -3.09 12.38 -13.74
CA PHE A 52 -1.84 12.88 -14.32
C PHE A 52 -1.11 11.81 -15.13
N ILE A 53 -1.23 10.53 -14.74
CA ILE A 53 -0.72 9.40 -15.53
C ILE A 53 -1.60 9.20 -16.76
N ALA A 54 -2.92 9.27 -16.60
CA ALA A 54 -3.88 9.05 -17.69
C ALA A 54 -3.83 10.14 -18.77
N SER A 55 -3.44 11.37 -18.41
CA SER A 55 -3.43 12.52 -19.34
C SER A 55 -2.07 12.82 -19.98
N ASP A 56 -1.00 12.16 -19.55
CA ASP A 56 0.35 12.46 -20.02
C ASP A 56 1.18 11.18 -20.15
N THR A 57 1.53 10.84 -21.39
CA THR A 57 2.34 9.67 -21.73
C THR A 57 3.71 9.71 -21.04
N GLN A 58 4.28 10.89 -20.80
CA GLN A 58 5.57 11.00 -20.12
C GLN A 58 5.47 10.49 -18.68
N ASN A 59 4.41 10.84 -17.93
CA ASN A 59 4.23 10.35 -16.58
C ASN A 59 4.06 8.81 -16.54
N LEU A 60 3.45 8.20 -17.57
CA LEU A 60 3.38 6.76 -17.71
C LEU A 60 4.75 6.12 -17.95
N LEU A 61 5.56 6.72 -18.82
CA LEU A 61 6.94 6.27 -19.08
C LEU A 61 7.81 6.43 -17.82
N ASP A 62 7.62 7.52 -17.07
CA ASP A 62 8.32 7.74 -15.81
C ASP A 62 7.94 6.68 -14.76
N LEU A 63 6.66 6.26 -14.69
CA LEU A 63 6.24 5.15 -13.84
C LEU A 63 6.92 3.82 -14.27
N GLN A 64 6.94 3.53 -15.57
CA GLN A 64 7.61 2.34 -16.09
C GLN A 64 9.09 2.34 -15.69
N LYS A 65 9.77 3.45 -15.90
CA LYS A 65 11.18 3.61 -15.54
C LYS A 65 11.41 3.45 -14.03
N ALA A 66 10.56 4.04 -13.18
CA ALA A 66 10.66 3.92 -11.73
C ALA A 66 10.48 2.47 -11.25
N ILE A 67 9.56 1.71 -11.86
CA ILE A 67 9.40 0.28 -11.58
C ILE A 67 10.67 -0.48 -11.97
N GLU A 68 11.22 -0.25 -13.16
CA GLU A 68 12.45 -0.90 -13.63
C GLU A 68 13.65 -0.57 -12.73
N GLU A 69 13.84 0.71 -12.37
CA GLU A 69 14.91 1.18 -11.48
C GLU A 69 14.81 0.55 -10.08
N SER A 70 13.58 0.28 -9.61
CA SER A 70 13.35 -0.32 -8.31
C SER A 70 13.57 -1.83 -8.27
N LYS A 71 13.61 -2.54 -9.41
CA LYS A 71 13.74 -4.00 -9.46
C LYS A 71 14.89 -4.56 -8.62
N PRO A 72 16.13 -4.04 -8.70
CA PRO A 72 17.24 -4.58 -7.89
C PRO A 72 17.02 -4.41 -6.38
N LEU A 73 16.23 -3.40 -5.98
CA LEU A 73 15.89 -3.17 -4.58
C LEU A 73 14.78 -4.10 -4.11
N PHE A 74 13.79 -4.38 -4.97
CA PHE A 74 12.77 -5.40 -4.70
C PHE A 74 13.37 -6.80 -4.57
N GLU A 75 14.43 -7.13 -5.32
CA GLU A 75 15.15 -8.40 -5.13
C GLU A 75 15.75 -8.53 -3.72
N LYS A 76 16.24 -7.43 -3.12
CA LYS A 76 16.78 -7.45 -1.74
C LYS A 76 15.70 -7.75 -0.69
N VAL A 77 14.45 -7.46 -0.99
CA VAL A 77 13.30 -7.67 -0.08
C VAL A 77 12.40 -8.83 -0.53
N ARG A 78 12.79 -9.57 -1.56
CA ARG A 78 12.04 -10.72 -2.07
C ARG A 78 11.89 -11.80 -1.01
N GLY A 79 10.67 -12.34 -0.86
CA GLY A 79 10.37 -13.40 0.10
C GLY A 79 10.43 -12.97 1.57
N LYS A 80 10.58 -11.68 1.83
CA LYS A 80 10.44 -11.13 3.18
C LYS A 80 8.95 -10.94 3.51
N ASP A 81 8.60 -11.30 4.73
CA ASP A 81 7.28 -11.19 5.30
C ASP A 81 7.25 -10.10 6.37
N PHE A 82 6.18 -9.31 6.40
CA PHE A 82 6.04 -8.15 7.29
C PHE A 82 6.18 -8.51 8.77
N LYS A 83 5.66 -9.66 9.19
CA LYS A 83 5.66 -10.08 10.60
C LYS A 83 7.05 -10.48 11.09
N THR A 84 7.84 -11.10 10.21
CA THR A 84 9.12 -11.74 10.59
C THR A 84 10.36 -10.96 10.15
N VAL A 85 10.22 -10.00 9.24
CA VAL A 85 11.35 -9.26 8.70
C VAL A 85 12.04 -8.40 9.77
N ASN A 86 13.36 -8.39 9.75
CA ASN A 86 14.14 -7.37 10.43
C ASN A 86 14.22 -6.12 9.52
N PHE A 87 13.43 -5.10 9.82
CA PHE A 87 13.41 -3.87 9.04
C PHE A 87 14.76 -3.13 9.03
N ASP A 88 15.58 -3.28 10.05
CA ASP A 88 16.91 -2.62 10.09
C ASP A 88 17.86 -3.18 9.01
N GLU A 89 17.68 -4.42 8.58
CA GLU A 89 18.47 -5.03 7.48
C GLU A 89 18.04 -4.54 6.09
N ILE A 90 16.80 -4.16 5.91
CA ILE A 90 16.23 -3.81 4.60
C ILE A 90 15.84 -2.32 4.48
N GLY A 91 16.07 -1.54 5.54
CA GLY A 91 15.59 -0.17 5.62
C GLY A 91 16.03 0.72 4.47
N ASP A 92 17.30 0.60 4.03
CA ASP A 92 17.79 1.38 2.91
C ASP A 92 17.10 1.02 1.59
N ALA A 93 16.79 -0.26 1.35
CA ALA A 93 16.05 -0.68 0.17
C ALA A 93 14.61 -0.13 0.21
N VAL A 94 13.92 -0.23 1.36
CA VAL A 94 12.57 0.31 1.56
C VAL A 94 12.51 1.81 1.27
N LYS A 95 13.42 2.60 1.87
CA LYS A 95 13.50 4.05 1.69
C LYS A 95 13.77 4.45 0.25
N GLN A 96 14.67 3.74 -0.43
CA GLN A 96 15.02 4.00 -1.81
C GLN A 96 13.86 3.66 -2.77
N ILE A 97 13.23 2.50 -2.64
CA ILE A 97 12.06 2.11 -3.44
C ILE A 97 10.97 3.18 -3.34
N TYR A 98 10.61 3.54 -2.09
CA TYR A 98 9.61 4.58 -1.86
C TYR A 98 9.99 5.90 -2.51
N SER A 99 11.25 6.35 -2.36
CA SER A 99 11.74 7.60 -2.90
C SER A 99 11.77 7.63 -4.43
N ILE A 100 12.05 6.50 -5.09
CA ILE A 100 12.01 6.38 -6.56
C ILE A 100 10.56 6.52 -7.04
N LEU A 101 9.64 5.73 -6.48
CA LEU A 101 8.26 5.69 -6.92
C LEU A 101 7.50 6.99 -6.60
N SER A 102 7.75 7.60 -5.45
CA SER A 102 7.05 8.83 -5.03
C SER A 102 7.39 10.07 -5.85
N LYS A 103 8.50 10.07 -6.60
CA LYS A 103 8.87 11.16 -7.51
C LYS A 103 8.03 11.18 -8.78
N VAL A 104 7.37 10.10 -9.13
CA VAL A 104 6.56 10.01 -10.35
C VAL A 104 5.29 10.82 -10.16
N LYS A 105 5.06 11.79 -11.05
CA LYS A 105 3.84 12.59 -11.06
C LYS A 105 2.63 11.70 -11.34
N GLY A 106 1.65 11.75 -10.43
CA GLY A 106 0.46 10.90 -10.48
C GLY A 106 0.55 9.64 -9.64
N VAL A 107 1.74 9.23 -9.21
CA VAL A 107 1.97 8.22 -8.16
C VAL A 107 2.08 8.92 -6.82
N GLU A 108 3.12 9.74 -6.65
CA GLU A 108 3.42 10.49 -5.44
C GLU A 108 3.46 9.58 -4.19
N TYR A 109 3.41 10.14 -3.00
CA TYR A 109 3.64 9.39 -1.76
C TYR A 109 2.58 8.32 -1.45
N THR A 110 1.30 8.61 -1.69
CA THR A 110 0.21 7.63 -1.47
C THR A 110 0.25 6.51 -2.51
N GLY A 111 0.45 6.85 -3.77
CA GLY A 111 0.57 5.87 -4.84
C GLY A 111 1.81 4.99 -4.69
N ALA A 112 2.94 5.55 -4.22
CA ALA A 112 4.17 4.80 -4.00
C ALA A 112 3.96 3.61 -3.05
N SER A 113 3.31 3.81 -1.89
CA SER A 113 3.02 2.72 -0.95
C SER A 113 2.12 1.65 -1.55
N LYS A 114 1.18 2.02 -2.43
CA LYS A 114 0.27 1.09 -3.12
C LYS A 114 0.99 0.26 -4.18
N VAL A 115 1.87 0.88 -4.96
CA VAL A 115 2.72 0.16 -5.92
C VAL A 115 3.69 -0.77 -5.19
N MET A 116 4.30 -0.31 -4.08
CA MET A 116 5.16 -1.16 -3.25
C MET A 116 4.42 -2.38 -2.71
N HIS A 117 3.22 -2.18 -2.15
CA HIS A 117 2.37 -3.27 -1.68
C HIS A 117 2.03 -4.26 -2.81
N LEU A 118 1.63 -3.76 -3.97
CA LEU A 118 1.31 -4.61 -5.10
C LEU A 118 2.50 -5.48 -5.53
N LEU A 119 3.71 -4.90 -5.58
CA LEU A 119 4.93 -5.60 -6.01
C LEU A 119 5.51 -6.53 -4.92
N ASN A 120 5.17 -6.32 -3.66
CA ASN A 120 5.45 -7.25 -2.55
C ASN A 120 4.38 -7.11 -1.46
N LYS A 121 3.24 -7.77 -1.68
CA LYS A 121 2.06 -7.72 -0.80
C LYS A 121 2.29 -8.33 0.59
N GLU A 122 3.28 -9.18 0.73
CA GLU A 122 3.61 -9.80 2.01
C GLU A 122 4.36 -8.83 2.94
N LEU A 123 5.02 -7.82 2.38
CA LEU A 123 5.91 -6.95 3.14
C LEU A 123 5.37 -5.55 3.39
N PHE A 124 4.73 -4.91 2.40
CA PHE A 124 4.46 -3.48 2.47
C PHE A 124 3.03 -3.17 2.89
N VAL A 125 2.86 -2.42 3.97
CA VAL A 125 1.58 -1.84 4.40
C VAL A 125 1.34 -0.55 3.63
N MET A 126 0.14 -0.37 3.08
CA MET A 126 -0.23 0.86 2.40
C MET A 126 -0.55 1.97 3.41
N TRP A 127 -0.32 3.19 3.00
CA TRP A 127 -0.82 4.37 3.68
C TRP A 127 -1.46 5.37 2.71
N ASP A 128 -2.30 6.23 3.24
CA ASP A 128 -2.80 7.40 2.55
C ASP A 128 -2.55 8.67 3.38
N THR A 129 -3.12 9.79 2.97
CA THR A 129 -2.93 11.06 3.66
C THR A 129 -3.47 11.01 5.09
N ASP A 130 -4.66 10.43 5.29
CA ASP A 130 -5.31 10.39 6.60
C ASP A 130 -4.56 9.49 7.58
N ILE A 131 -4.06 8.34 7.10
CA ILE A 131 -3.24 7.40 7.88
C ILE A 131 -1.93 8.07 8.27
N ARG A 132 -1.22 8.64 7.31
CA ARG A 132 0.05 9.31 7.54
C ARG A 132 -0.10 10.45 8.56
N ASP A 133 -1.12 11.30 8.42
CA ASP A 133 -1.37 12.44 9.29
C ASP A 133 -1.75 12.00 10.72
N GLU A 134 -2.45 10.85 10.87
CA GLU A 134 -2.78 10.28 12.18
C GLU A 134 -1.54 9.87 12.97
N TYR A 135 -0.53 9.33 12.28
CA TYR A 135 0.74 8.91 12.88
C TYR A 135 1.82 10.01 12.86
N ASP A 136 1.48 11.24 12.47
CA ASP A 136 2.37 12.42 12.44
C ASP A 136 3.65 12.21 11.59
N TYR A 137 3.50 11.61 10.41
CA TYR A 137 4.59 11.37 9.47
C TYR A 137 4.57 12.34 8.28
N TYR A 138 5.76 12.67 7.77
CA TYR A 138 5.92 13.37 6.50
C TYR A 138 5.93 12.41 5.31
N VAL A 139 6.10 12.95 4.10
CA VAL A 139 6.03 12.19 2.83
C VAL A 139 7.38 11.62 2.39
N THR A 140 8.29 11.34 3.31
CA THR A 140 9.65 10.86 3.00
C THR A 140 9.75 9.34 3.05
N GLY A 141 10.77 8.78 2.38
CA GLY A 141 11.08 7.35 2.49
C GLY A 141 11.49 6.94 3.90
N GLU A 142 12.11 7.86 4.66
CA GLU A 142 12.45 7.64 6.07
C GLU A 142 11.20 7.51 6.93
N ASP A 143 10.21 8.38 6.72
CA ASP A 143 8.98 8.34 7.51
C ASP A 143 8.11 7.13 7.14
N TYR A 144 8.07 6.75 5.85
CA TYR A 144 7.40 5.51 5.46
C TYR A 144 8.07 4.27 6.09
N PHE A 145 9.39 4.26 6.17
CA PHE A 145 10.13 3.20 6.87
C PHE A 145 9.80 3.16 8.37
N LYS A 146 9.76 4.31 9.05
CA LYS A 146 9.35 4.39 10.46
C LYS A 146 7.92 3.92 10.68
N PHE A 147 7.00 4.31 9.79
CA PHE A 147 5.62 3.83 9.81
C PHE A 147 5.54 2.29 9.72
N LEU A 148 6.31 1.66 8.84
CA LEU A 148 6.33 0.19 8.75
C LEU A 148 6.82 -0.45 10.05
N LYS A 149 7.86 0.10 10.68
CA LYS A 149 8.36 -0.40 11.99
C LYS A 149 7.34 -0.20 13.10
N GLU A 150 6.66 0.93 13.13
CA GLU A 150 5.61 1.20 14.11
C GLU A 150 4.43 0.24 13.94
N MET A 151 3.99 -0.01 12.72
CA MET A 151 2.96 -1.01 12.44
C MET A 151 3.41 -2.41 12.85
N GLN A 152 4.66 -2.79 12.60
CA GLN A 152 5.18 -4.08 13.02
C GLN A 152 5.14 -4.22 14.55
N GLU A 153 5.57 -3.20 15.29
CA GLU A 153 5.55 -3.21 16.76
C GLU A 153 4.11 -3.23 17.31
N MET A 154 3.21 -2.44 16.71
CA MET A 154 1.81 -2.38 17.15
C MET A 154 1.08 -3.72 17.01
N PHE A 155 1.43 -4.49 15.98
CA PHE A 155 0.77 -5.75 15.64
C PHE A 155 1.62 -7.01 15.94
N LYS A 156 2.76 -6.87 16.65
CA LYS A 156 3.73 -7.95 16.87
C LYS A 156 3.14 -9.21 17.51
N ASP A 157 2.18 -9.04 18.44
CA ASP A 157 1.56 -10.12 19.19
C ASP A 157 0.34 -10.72 18.48
N VAL A 158 -0.02 -10.21 17.30
CA VAL A 158 -1.15 -10.73 16.52
C VAL A 158 -0.68 -11.94 15.73
N GLU A 159 -1.26 -13.11 16.02
CA GLU A 159 -1.16 -14.25 15.12
C GLU A 159 -2.12 -14.07 13.95
N TRP A 160 -1.62 -14.18 12.69
CA TRP A 160 -2.43 -13.99 11.51
C TRP A 160 -2.46 -15.25 10.66
N ASN A 161 -3.67 -15.78 10.47
CA ASN A 161 -3.90 -16.96 9.65
C ASN A 161 -5.21 -16.79 8.85
N MET A 162 -5.15 -16.03 7.78
CA MET A 162 -6.26 -15.87 6.84
C MET A 162 -5.79 -16.22 5.43
N PRO A 163 -6.26 -17.33 4.82
CA PRO A 163 -5.63 -17.92 3.63
C PRO A 163 -5.60 -17.02 2.41
N ASN A 164 -6.49 -16.04 2.30
CA ASN A 164 -6.61 -15.18 1.12
C ASN A 164 -6.25 -13.72 1.40
N LYS A 165 -5.59 -13.45 2.51
CA LYS A 165 -5.23 -12.06 2.88
C LYS A 165 -3.90 -12.02 3.62
N THR A 166 -2.95 -11.25 3.09
CA THR A 166 -1.66 -11.04 3.75
C THR A 166 -1.81 -10.24 5.02
N PHE A 167 -0.88 -10.40 5.95
CA PHE A 167 -0.88 -9.63 7.20
C PHE A 167 -0.74 -8.12 6.94
N ALA A 168 0.14 -7.73 6.02
CA ALA A 168 0.30 -6.34 5.60
C ALA A 168 -1.01 -5.74 5.05
N LYS A 169 -1.81 -6.53 4.28
CA LYS A 169 -3.12 -6.09 3.80
C LYS A 169 -4.14 -5.96 4.92
N ALA A 170 -4.12 -6.84 5.91
CA ALA A 170 -5.00 -6.75 7.07
C ALA A 170 -4.74 -5.49 7.91
N ILE A 171 -3.47 -5.12 8.08
CA ILE A 171 -3.07 -3.88 8.77
C ILE A 171 -3.51 -2.63 7.96
N ASP A 172 -3.37 -2.65 6.63
CA ASP A 172 -3.92 -1.58 5.78
C ASP A 172 -5.43 -1.41 6.00
N GLU A 173 -6.20 -2.50 5.97
CA GLU A 173 -7.64 -2.46 6.18
C GLU A 173 -8.01 -1.96 7.58
N TYR A 174 -7.24 -2.33 8.59
CA TYR A 174 -7.40 -1.80 9.94
C TYR A 174 -7.25 -0.27 9.95
N ASN A 175 -6.18 0.25 9.37
CA ASN A 175 -5.96 1.69 9.29
C ASN A 175 -7.07 2.39 8.48
N GLN A 176 -7.54 1.77 7.40
CA GLN A 176 -8.65 2.32 6.62
C GLN A 176 -9.94 2.42 7.45
N VAL A 177 -10.31 1.39 8.20
CA VAL A 177 -11.54 1.35 9.01
C VAL A 177 -11.46 2.29 10.20
N THR A 178 -10.32 2.34 10.87
CA THR A 178 -10.17 3.11 12.11
C THR A 178 -9.83 4.59 11.89
N ILE A 179 -9.21 4.93 10.76
CA ILE A 179 -8.68 6.27 10.49
C ILE A 179 -9.36 6.91 9.26
N THR A 180 -9.23 6.31 8.08
CA THR A 180 -9.63 6.96 6.81
C THR A 180 -11.14 6.99 6.63
N ILE A 181 -11.83 5.85 6.82
CA ILE A 181 -13.28 5.77 6.60
C ILE A 181 -14.06 6.72 7.50
N PRO A 182 -13.76 6.86 8.82
CA PRO A 182 -14.44 7.82 9.68
C PRO A 182 -14.28 9.29 9.25
N LYS A 183 -13.17 9.64 8.60
CA LYS A 183 -12.89 11.00 8.12
C LYS A 183 -13.57 11.32 6.78
N ARG A 184 -14.08 10.31 6.06
CA ARG A 184 -14.75 10.51 4.77
C ARG A 184 -16.06 11.31 4.93
N PRO A 185 -16.35 12.28 4.05
CA PRO A 185 -17.63 12.97 4.07
C PRO A 185 -18.78 11.98 3.86
N LYS A 186 -19.77 12.00 4.75
CA LYS A 186 -20.97 11.15 4.63
C LYS A 186 -21.62 11.41 3.27
N ARG A 187 -21.70 10.40 2.40
CA ARG A 187 -22.43 10.49 1.15
C ARG A 187 -23.88 10.88 1.47
N LYS A 188 -24.32 12.07 1.02
CA LYS A 188 -25.74 12.42 1.06
C LYS A 188 -26.46 11.42 0.18
N VAL A 189 -27.22 10.51 0.78
CA VAL A 189 -28.16 9.66 0.04
C VAL A 189 -29.17 10.62 -0.58
N LYS A 190 -29.08 10.86 -1.89
CA LYS A 190 -30.14 11.53 -2.61
C LYS A 190 -31.34 10.57 -2.56
N LYS A 191 -32.37 10.99 -1.80
CA LYS A 191 -33.68 10.34 -1.82
C LYS A 191 -34.34 10.52 -3.20
#